data_a650d579e65ae73beb65767cd36caac7
#
_entry.id   a650d579e65ae73beb65767cd36caac7
#
_cell.length_a   1.000
_cell.length_b   1.000
_cell.length_c   1.000
_cell.angle_alpha   90.00
_cell.angle_beta   90.00
_cell.angle_gamma   90.00
#
_symmetry.space_group_name_H-M   'P 1'
#
loop_
_entity.id
_entity.type
_entity.pdbx_description
1 polymer ?
#
loop_
_entity_poly.entity_id
_entity_poly.type
_entity_poly.pdbx_seq_one_letter_code
_entity_poly.pdbx_strand_id
1 'polypeptide(L)'
;SSDVHLIGGEIVYHIMEQYEEWRENVLAEKEKEEREMVVHPGRLLFLPDHTFRASKPAVIGVRVLGGRIHIGQRLMKDGMQIGQVKSIKKGQDNQKEAIQGDEVAIAIDGAVKRPGEEAMEATHVTVGRQIDEGDVLLVSVPESHVRILRKRELSAMEKEILEEIIMMHRRNPETPRWGL
;
A
#
# COMPACT_ATOMS: atom_id res chain seq x y z
N SER A 1 6.53 -52.62 20.88
CA SER A 1 5.78 -53.14 21.95
C SER A 1 4.27 -53.05 21.75
N SER A 2 3.51 -53.67 22.62
CA SER A 2 2.05 -53.67 22.55
C SER A 2 1.41 -52.29 22.65
N ASP A 3 2.02 -51.37 23.34
CA ASP A 3 1.54 -49.97 23.46
C ASP A 3 1.63 -49.23 22.15
N VAL A 4 2.66 -49.44 21.37
CA VAL A 4 2.80 -48.85 20.03
C VAL A 4 1.74 -49.41 19.09
N HIS A 5 1.36 -50.69 19.24
CA HIS A 5 0.33 -51.29 18.43
C HIS A 5 -1.08 -50.82 18.77
N LEU A 6 -1.41 -50.62 20.03
CA LEU A 6 -2.68 -50.11 20.50
C LEU A 6 -2.85 -48.62 20.18
N ILE A 7 -1.78 -47.88 20.27
CA ILE A 7 -1.73 -46.44 20.02
C ILE A 7 -1.64 -46.16 18.52
N GLY A 8 -1.21 -47.09 17.70
CA GLY A 8 -1.00 -46.91 16.28
C GLY A 8 -2.24 -46.39 15.52
N GLY A 9 -3.45 -46.88 15.85
CA GLY A 9 -4.69 -46.37 15.29
C GLY A 9 -5.04 -44.96 15.78
N GLU A 10 -4.87 -44.68 17.05
CA GLU A 10 -5.09 -43.36 17.64
C GLU A 10 -4.04 -42.35 17.17
N ILE A 11 -2.79 -42.76 17.03
CA ILE A 11 -1.72 -41.90 16.51
C ILE A 11 -2.02 -41.45 15.07
N VAL A 12 -2.52 -42.35 14.22
CA VAL A 12 -2.90 -42.02 12.86
C VAL A 12 -4.03 -40.96 12.83
N TYR A 13 -5.04 -41.10 13.67
CA TYR A 13 -6.09 -40.08 13.81
C TYR A 13 -5.55 -38.76 14.32
N HIS A 14 -4.70 -38.75 15.33
CA HIS A 14 -4.06 -37.55 15.84
C HIS A 14 -3.18 -36.87 14.80
N ILE A 15 -2.43 -37.65 14.03
CA ILE A 15 -1.61 -37.08 12.93
C ILE A 15 -2.47 -36.43 11.86
N MET A 16 -3.60 -37.05 11.51
CA MET A 16 -4.52 -36.44 10.52
C MET A 16 -5.19 -35.19 11.04
N GLU A 17 -5.63 -35.20 12.31
CA GLU A 17 -6.19 -33.97 12.93
C GLU A 17 -5.15 -32.86 13.04
N GLN A 18 -3.93 -33.17 13.46
CA GLN A 18 -2.83 -32.21 13.52
C GLN A 18 -2.44 -31.69 12.13
N TYR A 19 -2.48 -32.54 11.12
CA TYR A 19 -2.22 -32.13 9.74
C TYR A 19 -3.29 -31.19 9.21
N GLU A 20 -4.56 -31.48 9.45
CA GLU A 20 -5.68 -30.61 9.06
C GLU A 20 -5.61 -29.27 9.79
N GLU A 21 -5.38 -29.27 11.09
CA GLU A 21 -5.19 -28.07 11.89
C GLU A 21 -4.00 -27.25 11.40
N TRP A 22 -2.87 -27.89 11.13
CA TRP A 22 -1.70 -27.24 10.55
C TRP A 22 -2.00 -26.63 9.18
N ARG A 23 -2.71 -27.35 8.34
CA ARG A 23 -3.12 -26.88 7.01
C ARG A 23 -4.04 -25.66 7.10
N GLU A 24 -5.03 -25.69 7.99
CA GLU A 24 -5.91 -24.56 8.24
C GLU A 24 -5.14 -23.35 8.77
N ASN A 25 -4.22 -23.55 9.68
CA ASN A 25 -3.36 -22.49 10.21
C ASN A 25 -2.46 -21.88 9.12
N VAL A 26 -1.85 -22.70 8.28
CA VAL A 26 -1.02 -22.21 7.16
C VAL A 26 -1.86 -21.43 6.15
N LEU A 27 -3.06 -21.89 5.83
CA LEU A 27 -3.97 -21.18 4.95
C LEU A 27 -4.44 -19.86 5.56
N ALA A 28 -4.76 -19.85 6.85
CA ALA A 28 -5.16 -18.65 7.58
C ALA A 28 -4.01 -17.63 7.65
N GLU A 29 -2.77 -18.09 7.89
CA GLU A 29 -1.58 -17.24 7.86
C GLU A 29 -1.31 -16.67 6.48
N LYS A 30 -1.43 -17.48 5.42
CA LYS A 30 -1.29 -17.00 4.03
C LYS A 30 -2.34 -15.96 3.69
N GLU A 31 -3.60 -16.21 4.04
CA GLU A 31 -4.67 -15.23 3.82
C GLU A 31 -4.42 -13.93 4.59
N LYS A 32 -3.91 -14.03 5.81
CA LYS A 32 -3.53 -12.88 6.62
C LYS A 32 -2.36 -12.11 5.98
N GLU A 33 -1.31 -12.82 5.55
CA GLU A 33 -0.17 -12.23 4.85
C GLU A 33 -0.61 -11.57 3.54
N GLU A 34 -1.45 -12.23 2.75
CA GLU A 34 -2.01 -11.66 1.53
C GLU A 34 -2.85 -10.41 1.82
N ARG A 35 -3.60 -10.39 2.92
CA ARG A 35 -4.34 -9.21 3.35
C ARG A 35 -3.43 -8.07 3.80
N GLU A 36 -2.34 -8.38 4.47
CA GLU A 36 -1.35 -7.42 4.93
C GLU A 36 -0.49 -6.88 3.78
N MET A 37 -0.23 -7.71 2.76
CA MET A 37 0.54 -7.34 1.57
C MET A 37 -0.22 -6.52 0.54
N VAL A 38 -1.55 -6.54 0.58
CA VAL A 38 -2.37 -5.76 -0.35
C VAL A 38 -2.24 -4.27 -0.04
N VAL A 39 -1.86 -3.50 -1.05
CA VAL A 39 -1.80 -2.05 -0.94
C VAL A 39 -3.20 -1.49 -0.84
N HIS A 40 -3.53 -0.88 0.30
CA HIS A 40 -4.80 -0.21 0.50
C HIS A 40 -4.81 1.16 -0.18
N PRO A 41 -5.96 1.58 -0.73
CA PRO A 41 -6.07 2.92 -1.28
C PRO A 41 -5.89 3.96 -0.18
N GLY A 42 -5.24 5.06 -0.50
CA GLY A 42 -5.01 6.16 0.42
C GLY A 42 -4.94 7.48 -0.32
N ARG A 43 -5.43 8.52 0.33
CA ARG A 43 -5.40 9.90 -0.15
C ARG A 43 -4.73 10.77 0.88
N LEU A 44 -3.72 11.52 0.45
CA LEU A 44 -2.91 12.39 1.30
C LEU A 44 -3.04 13.84 0.82
N LEU A 45 -3.13 14.78 1.77
CA LEU A 45 -3.02 16.20 1.49
C LEU A 45 -1.65 16.69 1.93
N PHE A 46 -0.89 17.28 1.01
CA PHE A 46 0.35 17.96 1.32
C PHE A 46 0.01 19.28 2.03
N LEU A 47 0.34 19.35 3.31
CA LEU A 47 -0.01 20.51 4.14
C LEU A 47 0.82 21.73 3.79
N PRO A 48 0.20 22.93 3.73
CA PRO A 48 0.93 24.20 3.53
C PRO A 48 1.96 24.40 4.64
N ASP A 49 3.09 25.01 4.30
CA ASP A 49 4.21 25.31 5.21
C ASP A 49 4.84 24.09 5.90
N HIS A 50 4.63 22.90 5.35
CA HIS A 50 5.15 21.64 5.86
C HIS A 50 6.15 20.98 4.90
N THR A 51 7.00 21.78 4.29
CA THR A 51 8.14 21.30 3.51
C THR A 51 9.39 21.34 4.39
N PHE A 52 9.82 20.17 4.86
CA PHE A 52 11.00 20.06 5.72
C PHE A 52 12.28 19.87 4.90
N ARG A 53 12.15 19.24 3.74
CA ARG A 53 13.23 19.06 2.78
C ARG A 53 12.66 18.96 1.38
N ALA A 54 13.23 19.69 0.44
CA ALA A 54 12.68 19.80 -0.91
C ALA A 54 12.92 18.55 -1.77
N SER A 55 14.06 17.87 -1.60
CA SER A 55 14.40 16.68 -2.40
C SER A 55 15.50 15.84 -1.75
N LYS A 56 15.66 14.61 -2.24
CA LYS A 56 16.76 13.65 -1.95
C LYS A 56 16.90 13.28 -0.45
N PRO A 57 15.92 12.77 0.24
CA PRO A 57 14.51 12.63 -0.10
C PRO A 57 13.72 13.91 0.16
N ALA A 58 12.57 14.05 -0.51
CA ALA A 58 11.61 15.09 -0.15
C ALA A 58 10.95 14.70 1.18
N VAL A 59 11.00 15.58 2.16
CA VAL A 59 10.37 15.38 3.47
C VAL A 59 9.28 16.42 3.64
N ILE A 60 8.04 15.95 3.72
CA ILE A 60 6.85 16.79 3.72
C ILE A 60 5.86 16.37 4.81
N GLY A 61 5.09 17.33 5.32
CA GLY A 61 3.97 17.07 6.20
C GLY A 61 2.71 16.80 5.41
N VAL A 62 2.03 15.71 5.72
CA VAL A 62 0.78 15.33 5.05
C VAL A 62 -0.29 14.98 6.07
N ARG A 63 -1.56 15.19 5.68
CA ARG A 63 -2.71 14.66 6.38
C ARG A 63 -3.31 13.53 5.58
N VAL A 64 -3.57 12.39 6.21
CA VAL A 64 -4.26 11.27 5.58
C VAL A 64 -5.75 11.61 5.51
N LEU A 65 -6.24 11.94 4.32
CA LEU A 65 -7.64 12.31 4.09
C LEU A 65 -8.56 11.10 4.07
N GLY A 66 -8.05 9.96 3.64
CA GLY A 66 -8.80 8.71 3.59
C GLY A 66 -7.89 7.52 3.37
N GLY A 67 -8.36 6.32 3.75
CA GLY A 67 -7.58 5.10 3.64
C GLY A 67 -6.38 5.08 4.58
N ARG A 68 -5.28 4.57 4.08
CA ARG A 68 -4.03 4.45 4.85
C ARG A 68 -2.81 4.50 3.94
N ILE A 69 -1.67 4.80 4.55
CA ILE A 69 -0.36 4.76 3.91
C ILE A 69 0.62 3.96 4.77
N HIS A 70 1.46 3.17 4.13
CA HIS A 70 2.47 2.34 4.76
C HIS A 70 3.85 2.61 4.14
N ILE A 71 4.91 2.44 4.92
CA ILE A 71 6.28 2.51 4.42
C ILE A 71 6.47 1.53 3.26
N GLY A 72 7.19 1.96 2.23
CA GLY A 72 7.45 1.17 1.04
C GLY A 72 6.43 1.32 -0.08
N GLN A 73 5.29 1.93 0.20
CA GLN A 73 4.28 2.20 -0.82
C GLN A 73 4.69 3.36 -1.72
N ARG A 74 4.25 3.30 -2.96
CA ARG A 74 4.49 4.33 -3.95
C ARG A 74 3.35 5.32 -3.98
N LEU A 75 3.68 6.58 -4.22
CA LEU A 75 2.71 7.65 -4.35
C LEU A 75 2.60 8.11 -5.79
N MET A 76 1.44 8.64 -6.15
CA MET A 76 1.18 9.19 -7.45
C MET A 76 0.41 10.51 -7.34
N LYS A 77 0.63 11.36 -8.32
CA LYS A 77 -0.10 12.61 -8.51
C LYS A 77 -0.48 12.72 -9.98
N ASP A 78 -1.77 12.91 -10.25
CA ASP A 78 -2.31 13.07 -11.61
C ASP A 78 -1.85 11.97 -12.59
N GLY A 79 -1.77 10.73 -12.08
CA GLY A 79 -1.32 9.58 -12.87
C GLY A 79 0.20 9.40 -12.98
N MET A 80 0.98 10.36 -12.47
CA MET A 80 2.43 10.27 -12.43
C MET A 80 2.91 9.69 -11.11
N GLN A 81 3.75 8.66 -11.17
CA GLN A 81 4.40 8.12 -9.99
C GLN A 81 5.51 9.07 -9.55
N ILE A 82 5.46 9.52 -8.30
CA ILE A 82 6.38 10.54 -7.77
C ILE A 82 7.47 9.96 -6.87
N GLY A 83 7.37 8.71 -6.48
CA GLY A 83 8.36 8.05 -5.63
C GLY A 83 7.74 7.11 -4.62
N GLN A 84 8.55 6.69 -3.68
CA GLN A 84 8.22 5.70 -2.66
C GLN A 84 8.38 6.31 -1.27
N VAL A 85 7.46 5.97 -0.37
CA VAL A 85 7.54 6.38 1.03
C VAL A 85 8.66 5.62 1.73
N LYS A 86 9.66 6.33 2.20
CA LYS A 86 10.82 5.75 2.90
C LYS A 86 10.67 5.75 4.40
N SER A 87 10.01 6.76 4.96
CA SER A 87 9.74 6.86 6.38
C SER A 87 8.45 7.63 6.66
N ILE A 88 7.86 7.33 7.81
CA ILE A 88 6.69 8.04 8.34
C ILE A 88 7.01 8.40 9.78
N LYS A 89 6.85 9.68 10.14
CA LYS A 89 7.03 10.16 11.50
C LYS A 89 5.77 10.88 11.98
N LYS A 90 5.28 10.48 13.14
CA LYS A 90 4.22 11.17 13.87
C LYS A 90 4.84 11.88 15.07
N GLY A 91 4.98 13.21 14.98
CA GLY A 91 5.81 13.93 15.94
C GLY A 91 7.28 13.52 15.82
N GLN A 92 7.84 12.97 16.89
CA GLN A 92 9.22 12.44 16.91
C GLN A 92 9.29 10.92 16.78
N ASP A 93 8.13 10.25 16.73
CA ASP A 93 8.06 8.80 16.68
C ASP A 93 8.02 8.28 15.25
N ASN A 94 8.84 7.27 14.97
CA ASN A 94 8.80 6.56 13.70
C ASN A 94 7.59 5.64 13.66
N GLN A 95 6.81 5.71 12.58
CA GLN A 95 5.65 4.88 12.34
C GLN A 95 5.87 4.04 11.09
N LYS A 96 5.24 2.87 11.03
CA LYS A 96 5.20 2.05 9.82
C LYS A 96 4.01 2.38 8.94
N GLU A 97 2.97 2.94 9.53
CA GLU A 97 1.69 3.20 8.88
C GLU A 97 1.07 4.48 9.45
N ALA A 98 0.30 5.17 8.63
CA ALA A 98 -0.59 6.25 9.03
C ALA A 98 -1.99 5.99 8.48
N ILE A 99 -3.00 6.30 9.28
CA ILE A 99 -4.42 6.07 8.95
C ILE A 99 -5.15 7.40 8.79
N GLN A 100 -6.37 7.32 8.27
CA GLN A 100 -7.25 8.49 8.10
C GLN A 100 -7.29 9.37 9.35
N GLY A 101 -7.07 10.66 9.17
CA GLY A 101 -7.03 11.68 10.22
C GLY A 101 -5.65 11.94 10.81
N ASP A 102 -4.67 11.10 10.55
CA ASP A 102 -3.30 11.33 11.02
C ASP A 102 -2.61 12.43 10.22
N GLU A 103 -1.87 13.27 10.92
CA GLU A 103 -0.92 14.24 10.34
C GLU A 103 0.49 13.74 10.63
N VAL A 104 1.24 13.46 9.58
CA VAL A 104 2.56 12.84 9.67
C VAL A 104 3.55 13.49 8.72
N ALA A 105 4.84 13.41 9.06
CA ALA A 105 5.91 13.74 8.13
C ALA A 105 6.34 12.49 7.38
N ILE A 106 6.39 12.55 6.07
CA ILE A 106 6.83 11.45 5.22
C ILE A 106 8.06 11.85 4.42
N ALA A 107 8.98 10.90 4.25
CA ALA A 107 10.09 11.03 3.33
C ALA A 107 9.74 10.26 2.05
N ILE A 108 9.85 10.93 0.91
CA ILE A 108 9.57 10.36 -0.40
C ILE A 108 10.84 10.39 -1.22
N ASP A 109 11.25 9.25 -1.74
CA ASP A 109 12.41 9.14 -2.64
C ASP A 109 12.15 8.11 -3.72
N GLY A 110 12.96 8.15 -4.75
CA GLY A 110 12.86 7.26 -5.89
C GLY A 110 12.60 8.00 -7.20
N ALA A 111 12.59 7.24 -8.28
CA ALA A 111 12.44 7.79 -9.60
C ALA A 111 11.01 8.27 -9.87
N VAL A 112 10.89 9.43 -10.48
CA VAL A 112 9.63 9.91 -11.03
C VAL A 112 9.35 9.17 -12.33
N LYS A 113 8.16 8.60 -12.45
CA LYS A 113 7.73 7.83 -13.62
C LYS A 113 6.39 8.33 -14.13
N ARG A 114 6.34 8.67 -15.39
CA ARG A 114 5.09 8.95 -16.09
C ARG A 114 4.48 7.68 -16.66
N PRO A 115 3.15 7.63 -16.85
CA PRO A 115 2.51 6.48 -17.49
C PRO A 115 3.12 6.21 -18.87
N GLY A 116 3.47 4.94 -19.15
CA GLY A 116 4.05 4.51 -20.43
C GLY A 116 5.53 4.85 -20.63
N GLU A 117 6.16 5.56 -19.70
CA GLU A 117 7.59 5.85 -19.74
C GLU A 117 8.37 4.93 -18.81
N GLU A 118 9.61 4.61 -19.21
CA GLU A 118 10.54 3.97 -18.30
C GLU A 118 10.95 4.94 -17.19
N ALA A 119 11.23 4.42 -16.00
CA ALA A 119 11.64 5.25 -14.88
C ALA A 119 12.95 5.99 -15.21
N MET A 120 12.91 7.30 -15.12
CA MET A 120 14.12 8.11 -15.24
C MET A 120 14.90 8.04 -13.93
N GLU A 121 15.95 7.24 -13.89
CA GLU A 121 16.77 7.02 -12.69
C GLU A 121 17.34 8.30 -12.06
N ALA A 122 17.53 9.32 -12.87
CA ALA A 122 18.11 10.59 -12.44
C ALA A 122 17.11 11.61 -11.91
N THR A 123 15.81 11.37 -12.03
CA THR A 123 14.78 12.35 -11.63
C THR A 123 14.18 11.98 -10.29
N HIS A 124 14.56 12.71 -9.26
CA HIS A 124 13.97 12.62 -7.93
C HIS A 124 12.79 13.59 -7.77
N VAL A 125 11.80 13.19 -6.98
CA VAL A 125 10.70 14.08 -6.61
C VAL A 125 11.25 15.29 -5.87
N THR A 126 10.84 16.47 -6.30
CA THR A 126 11.26 17.75 -5.73
C THR A 126 10.04 18.63 -5.50
N VAL A 127 9.94 19.19 -4.29
CA VAL A 127 8.90 20.16 -3.96
C VAL A 127 9.11 21.42 -4.82
N GLY A 128 8.04 21.90 -5.41
CA GLY A 128 8.07 22.99 -6.37
C GLY A 128 8.21 22.54 -7.83
N ARG A 129 8.36 21.25 -8.07
CA ARG A 129 8.41 20.66 -9.42
C ARG A 129 7.31 19.65 -9.64
N GLN A 130 7.48 18.41 -9.14
CA GLN A 130 6.49 17.35 -9.29
C GLN A 130 5.35 17.47 -8.27
N ILE A 131 5.64 18.01 -7.10
CA ILE A 131 4.68 18.22 -6.03
C ILE A 131 4.79 19.62 -5.46
N ASP A 132 3.67 20.14 -4.99
CA ASP A 132 3.58 21.43 -4.31
C ASP A 132 2.70 21.33 -3.07
N GLU A 133 2.88 22.27 -2.16
CA GLU A 133 2.00 22.43 -1.00
C GLU A 133 0.54 22.60 -1.44
N GLY A 134 -0.36 21.91 -0.79
CA GLY A 134 -1.78 21.87 -1.13
C GLY A 134 -2.17 20.77 -2.13
N ASP A 135 -1.21 20.04 -2.67
CA ASP A 135 -1.48 18.93 -3.58
C ASP A 135 -2.10 17.74 -2.87
N VAL A 136 -2.94 17.03 -3.60
CA VAL A 136 -3.50 15.76 -3.17
C VAL A 136 -2.72 14.63 -3.83
N LEU A 137 -2.16 13.74 -2.99
CA LEU A 137 -1.39 12.59 -3.42
C LEU A 137 -2.20 11.31 -3.18
N LEU A 138 -2.10 10.35 -4.08
CA LEU A 138 -2.75 9.06 -3.96
C LEU A 138 -1.71 7.95 -3.79
N VAL A 139 -2.06 6.94 -3.01
CA VAL A 139 -1.26 5.72 -2.93
C VAL A 139 -1.43 4.94 -4.23
N SER A 140 -0.33 4.61 -4.88
CA SER A 140 -0.35 3.80 -6.10
C SER A 140 -0.68 2.36 -5.76
N VAL A 141 -1.83 1.89 -6.22
CA VAL A 141 -2.29 0.51 -6.01
C VAL A 141 -2.02 -0.30 -7.28
N PRO A 142 -1.28 -1.40 -7.20
CA PRO A 142 -1.08 -2.27 -8.36
C PRO A 142 -2.40 -2.84 -8.89
N GLU A 143 -2.51 -3.04 -10.19
CA GLU A 143 -3.74 -3.55 -10.83
C GLU A 143 -4.21 -4.87 -10.24
N SER A 144 -3.27 -5.79 -9.96
CA SER A 144 -3.59 -7.06 -9.30
C SER A 144 -4.24 -6.87 -7.93
N HIS A 145 -3.79 -5.88 -7.17
CA HIS A 145 -4.36 -5.55 -5.86
C HIS A 145 -5.75 -4.91 -5.99
N VAL A 146 -6.00 -4.14 -7.02
CA VAL A 146 -7.34 -3.58 -7.31
C VAL A 146 -8.37 -4.69 -7.45
N ARG A 147 -8.03 -5.76 -8.16
CA ARG A 147 -8.92 -6.93 -8.32
C ARG A 147 -9.22 -7.62 -7.00
N ILE A 148 -8.23 -7.72 -6.12
CA ILE A 148 -8.39 -8.28 -4.77
C ILE A 148 -9.26 -7.36 -3.92
N LEU A 149 -8.99 -6.07 -3.93
CA LEU A 149 -9.71 -5.07 -3.14
C LEU A 149 -11.20 -4.98 -3.52
N ARG A 150 -11.52 -5.12 -4.80
CA ARG A 150 -12.92 -5.13 -5.27
C ARG A 150 -13.76 -6.25 -4.69
N LYS A 151 -13.13 -7.36 -4.31
CA LYS A 151 -13.78 -8.52 -3.69
C LYS A 151 -13.92 -8.40 -2.17
N ARG A 152 -13.31 -7.38 -1.58
CA ARG A 152 -13.33 -7.15 -0.14
C ARG A 152 -14.32 -6.05 0.24
N GLU A 153 -14.74 -6.08 1.50
CA GLU A 153 -15.47 -4.98 2.08
C GLU A 153 -14.50 -3.81 2.35
N LEU A 154 -14.73 -2.72 1.66
CA LEU A 154 -14.00 -1.48 1.83
C LEU A 154 -14.93 -0.43 2.43
N SER A 155 -14.36 0.51 3.19
CA SER A 155 -15.11 1.70 3.60
C SER A 155 -15.55 2.51 2.38
N ALA A 156 -16.55 3.36 2.55
CA ALA A 156 -17.03 4.24 1.47
C ALA A 156 -15.89 5.12 0.93
N MET A 157 -15.04 5.63 1.81
CA MET A 157 -13.89 6.44 1.43
C MET A 157 -12.85 5.65 0.65
N GLU A 158 -12.53 4.43 1.07
CA GLU A 158 -11.60 3.57 0.35
C GLU A 158 -12.12 3.19 -1.04
N LYS A 159 -13.41 2.94 -1.19
CA LYS A 159 -14.05 2.70 -2.48
C LYS A 159 -13.94 3.91 -3.40
N GLU A 160 -14.21 5.10 -2.87
CA GLU A 160 -14.11 6.34 -3.62
C GLU A 160 -12.67 6.58 -4.12
N ILE A 161 -11.69 6.41 -3.25
CA ILE A 161 -10.27 6.55 -3.60
C ILE A 161 -9.86 5.52 -4.64
N LEU A 162 -10.29 4.27 -4.48
CA LEU A 162 -10.00 3.20 -5.42
C LEU A 162 -10.57 3.49 -6.82
N GLU A 163 -11.80 3.97 -6.89
CA GLU A 163 -12.42 4.38 -8.16
C GLU A 163 -11.66 5.56 -8.80
N GLU A 164 -11.22 6.52 -8.01
CA GLU A 164 -10.40 7.64 -8.49
C GLU A 164 -9.08 7.15 -9.11
N ILE A 165 -8.40 6.21 -8.45
CA ILE A 165 -7.17 5.58 -8.96
C ILE A 165 -7.45 4.86 -10.29
N ILE A 166 -8.51 4.09 -10.36
CA ILE A 166 -8.91 3.36 -11.56
C ILE A 166 -9.19 4.33 -12.72
N MET A 167 -9.96 5.36 -12.46
CA MET A 167 -10.30 6.37 -13.47
C MET A 167 -9.05 7.09 -13.98
N MET A 168 -8.12 7.38 -13.10
CA MET A 168 -6.86 8.02 -13.42
C MET A 168 -6.02 7.17 -14.39
N HIS A 169 -5.92 5.86 -14.12
CA HIS A 169 -5.23 4.94 -15.02
C HIS A 169 -5.94 4.74 -16.36
N ARG A 170 -7.27 4.71 -16.36
CA ARG A 170 -8.07 4.54 -17.58
C ARG A 170 -8.08 5.76 -18.50
N ARG A 171 -7.73 6.93 -17.99
CA ARG A 171 -7.53 8.13 -18.83
C ARG A 171 -6.33 7.97 -19.77
N ASN A 172 -5.40 7.10 -19.43
CA ASN A 172 -4.30 6.77 -20.34
C ASN A 172 -4.83 5.91 -21.49
N PRO A 173 -4.66 6.35 -22.78
CA PRO A 173 -5.10 5.58 -23.93
C PRO A 173 -4.49 4.16 -24.03
N GLU A 174 -3.33 3.95 -23.41
CA GLU A 174 -2.65 2.65 -23.40
C GLU A 174 -3.26 1.66 -22.42
N THR A 175 -4.00 2.13 -21.43
CA THR A 175 -4.58 1.30 -20.37
C THR A 175 -6.08 1.53 -20.14
N PRO A 176 -6.92 1.49 -21.18
CA PRO A 176 -8.35 1.84 -21.05
C PRO A 176 -9.15 0.84 -20.21
N ARG A 177 -8.62 -0.37 -20.02
CA ARG A 177 -9.25 -1.44 -19.24
C ARG A 177 -8.54 -1.74 -17.92
N TRP A 178 -7.71 -0.83 -17.48
CA TRP A 178 -6.97 -1.02 -16.24
C TRP A 178 -7.91 -1.29 -15.05
N GLY A 179 -7.60 -2.32 -14.29
CA GLY A 179 -8.39 -2.71 -13.10
C GLY A 179 -9.67 -3.49 -13.38
N LEU A 180 -9.90 -3.94 -14.61
CA LEU A 180 -11.04 -4.81 -14.93
C LEU A 180 -10.78 -6.27 -14.56
#